data_8c4a87952c148f10dbc5c89fc094deed
#
_entry.id   8c4a87952c148f10dbc5c89fc094deed
#
_cell.length_a   1.000
_cell.length_b   1.000
_cell.length_c   1.000
_cell.angle_alpha   90.00
_cell.angle_beta   90.00
_cell.angle_gamma   90.00
#
_symmetry.space_group_name_H-M   'P 1'
#
loop_
_entity.id
_entity.type
_entity.pdbx_description
1 polymer ?
#
loop_
_entity_poly.entity_id
_entity_poly.type
_entity_poly.pdbx_seq_one_letter_code
_entity_poly.pdbx_strand_id
1 'polypeptide(L)'
;MAIIAHIRNISDQINLYIAKSYFTFMRFFIKIIPRRYSPHFSTEQFDKKNYLCDTIVDAIMKKKKLWVVLALSLSICSCASNQITLLSEKDFEGEVDGKKTALYTLHGGALTMQVTSFGARVVSLWAPDRDGNCADIATGYESVERYIHNDGERFLGAAIGPVGNRIAKGSYTLDGERVQLPLNNNGNTLHGGFKGLDMVVWDVKEANDSSILFHIVHPAGEEGWPGNLEVDMRYTLTYDNAFKIEYRATTDMAMPVSLTNHSFFNLRGQSDKSILGHELWISASHTTPVDELLIPSGEVVSLDGSPLDFREMKPIGRDIDMHDDQLSNGGGYDFNYCLDGSGYRKVASLYEPESGRLMDVWTDRCGLQFYSGNFFDGKSKDKYGTPIGWRCSIALETQSWPDAINHPGFPDTVLRPGEVYTHICAYRFSTK
;
A
#
# COMPACT_ATOMS: atom_id res chain seq x y z
N MET A 1 37.45 8.21 -34.85
CA MET A 1 36.96 9.42 -35.55
C MET A 1 35.52 9.29 -36.04
N ALA A 2 35.04 8.18 -36.56
CA ALA A 2 33.65 8.01 -37.03
C ALA A 2 32.56 8.20 -35.93
N ILE A 3 32.81 7.74 -34.72
CA ILE A 3 31.85 7.86 -33.59
C ILE A 3 31.68 9.34 -33.16
N ILE A 4 32.75 10.12 -33.16
CA ILE A 4 32.70 11.56 -32.80
C ILE A 4 31.92 12.36 -33.83
N ALA A 5 32.04 12.01 -35.14
CA ALA A 5 31.29 12.64 -36.21
C ALA A 5 29.78 12.27 -36.13
N HIS A 6 29.46 11.06 -35.73
CA HIS A 6 28.09 10.61 -35.57
C HIS A 6 27.38 11.29 -34.37
N ILE A 7 28.09 11.44 -33.25
CA ILE A 7 27.59 12.17 -32.07
C ILE A 7 27.37 13.66 -32.35
N ARG A 8 28.25 14.28 -33.15
CA ARG A 8 28.05 15.67 -33.59
C ARG A 8 26.81 15.84 -34.48
N ASN A 9 26.57 14.91 -35.39
CA ASN A 9 25.40 14.96 -36.27
C ASN A 9 24.08 14.82 -35.51
N ILE A 10 24.04 13.92 -34.51
CA ILE A 10 22.86 13.74 -33.62
C ILE A 10 22.64 15.00 -32.77
N SER A 11 23.69 15.58 -32.20
CA SER A 11 23.62 16.83 -31.43
C SER A 11 23.05 17.99 -32.24
N ASP A 12 23.48 18.13 -33.50
CA ASP A 12 23.01 19.20 -34.39
C ASP A 12 21.56 19.02 -34.82
N GLN A 13 21.11 17.78 -35.02
CA GLN A 13 19.70 17.47 -35.32
C GLN A 13 18.78 17.72 -34.13
N ILE A 14 19.18 17.33 -32.90
CA ILE A 14 18.43 17.59 -31.67
C ILE A 14 18.32 19.10 -31.41
N ASN A 15 19.40 19.87 -31.60
CA ASN A 15 19.39 21.31 -31.42
C ASN A 15 18.47 22.02 -32.43
N LEU A 16 18.40 21.53 -33.69
CA LEU A 16 17.50 22.04 -34.69
C LEU A 16 16.02 21.75 -34.40
N TYR A 17 15.75 20.58 -33.83
CA TYR A 17 14.38 20.17 -33.43
C TYR A 17 13.88 21.00 -32.24
N ILE A 18 14.72 21.20 -31.21
CA ILE A 18 14.41 22.03 -30.05
C ILE A 18 14.19 23.49 -30.45
N ALA A 19 15.03 24.03 -31.31
CA ALA A 19 14.85 25.39 -31.83
C ALA A 19 13.53 25.55 -32.60
N LYS A 20 13.16 24.59 -33.47
CA LYS A 20 11.89 24.62 -34.22
C LYS A 20 10.67 24.52 -33.31
N SER A 21 10.71 23.67 -32.30
CA SER A 21 9.63 23.52 -31.31
C SER A 21 9.45 24.77 -30.46
N TYR A 22 10.54 25.43 -30.06
CA TYR A 22 10.50 26.68 -29.29
C TYR A 22 9.96 27.84 -30.12
N PHE A 23 10.30 27.92 -31.42
CA PHE A 23 9.77 28.91 -32.36
C PHE A 23 8.28 28.73 -32.60
N THR A 24 7.81 27.51 -32.70
CA THR A 24 6.38 27.19 -32.85
C THR A 24 5.59 27.55 -31.59
N PHE A 25 6.13 27.26 -30.39
CA PHE A 25 5.54 27.63 -29.12
C PHE A 25 5.47 29.14 -28.89
N MET A 26 6.54 29.86 -29.20
CA MET A 26 6.55 31.33 -29.11
C MET A 26 5.60 32.00 -30.12
N ARG A 27 5.46 31.49 -31.36
CA ARG A 27 4.44 31.95 -32.32
C ARG A 27 3.01 31.68 -31.84
N PHE A 28 2.78 30.58 -31.11
CA PHE A 28 1.49 30.29 -30.54
C PHE A 28 1.15 31.23 -29.37
N PHE A 29 2.13 31.55 -28.53
CA PHE A 29 1.96 32.47 -27.39
C PHE A 29 1.71 33.92 -27.84
N ILE A 30 2.38 34.37 -28.88
CA ILE A 30 2.18 35.72 -29.45
C ILE A 30 0.77 35.86 -30.08
N LYS A 31 0.16 34.77 -30.54
CA LYS A 31 -1.21 34.77 -31.08
C LYS A 31 -2.31 34.76 -29.98
N ILE A 32 -2.00 34.42 -28.75
CA ILE A 32 -2.97 34.32 -27.64
C ILE A 32 -3.05 35.59 -26.77
N ILE A 33 -2.13 36.54 -26.94
CA ILE A 33 -2.21 37.84 -26.25
C ILE A 33 -3.39 38.65 -26.85
N PRO A 34 -4.46 38.93 -26.08
CA PRO A 34 -5.62 39.66 -26.57
C PRO A 34 -5.20 41.08 -27.03
N ARG A 35 -5.63 41.47 -28.21
CA ARG A 35 -5.56 42.84 -28.71
C ARG A 35 -6.42 43.78 -27.85
N ARG A 36 -5.88 44.24 -26.75
CA ARG A 36 -6.40 45.39 -26.00
C ARG A 36 -5.19 46.24 -25.61
N TYR A 37 -4.81 47.13 -26.54
CA TYR A 37 -4.25 48.46 -26.27
C TYR A 37 -3.85 49.12 -27.61
N SER A 38 -4.58 50.16 -27.89
CA SER A 38 -4.31 51.40 -28.69
C SER A 38 -3.70 51.33 -30.08
N PRO A 39 -4.25 52.08 -31.06
CA PRO A 39 -3.92 52.05 -32.48
C PRO A 39 -2.87 53.11 -32.87
N HIS A 40 -1.63 53.02 -32.41
CA HIS A 40 -0.51 53.83 -32.91
C HIS A 40 0.82 53.11 -32.72
N PHE A 41 1.12 52.17 -33.61
CA PHE A 41 2.47 51.67 -33.79
C PHE A 41 2.75 51.55 -35.28
N SER A 42 3.79 52.29 -35.79
CA SER A 42 4.23 52.23 -37.16
C SER A 42 5.02 50.96 -37.46
N THR A 43 4.98 50.52 -38.72
CA THR A 43 5.68 49.32 -39.24
C THR A 43 7.20 49.35 -39.00
N GLU A 44 7.81 50.54 -38.96
CA GLU A 44 9.25 50.72 -38.68
C GLU A 44 9.67 50.32 -37.25
N GLN A 45 8.80 50.41 -36.27
CA GLN A 45 9.08 49.96 -34.88
C GLN A 45 8.98 48.44 -34.73
N PHE A 46 8.25 47.79 -35.62
CA PHE A 46 8.11 46.33 -35.62
C PHE A 46 9.38 45.64 -36.14
N ASP A 47 10.02 46.20 -37.15
CA ASP A 47 11.26 45.66 -37.72
C ASP A 47 12.47 45.85 -36.78
N LYS A 48 12.57 47.00 -36.07
CA LYS A 48 13.62 47.23 -35.07
C LYS A 48 13.51 46.28 -33.86
N LYS A 49 12.29 45.92 -33.42
CA LYS A 49 12.10 44.95 -32.35
C LYS A 49 12.49 43.52 -32.74
N ASN A 50 12.21 43.12 -33.98
CA ASN A 50 12.61 41.82 -34.51
C ASN A 50 14.15 41.72 -34.63
N TYR A 51 14.83 42.77 -35.08
CA TYR A 51 16.28 42.81 -35.18
C TYR A 51 16.97 42.77 -33.79
N LEU A 52 16.36 43.41 -32.78
CA LEU A 52 16.85 43.36 -31.41
C LEU A 52 16.64 41.98 -30.76
N CYS A 53 15.51 41.32 -31.05
CA CYS A 53 15.24 39.95 -30.59
C CYS A 53 16.24 38.96 -31.19
N ASP A 54 16.51 39.06 -32.51
CA ASP A 54 17.43 38.14 -33.17
C ASP A 54 18.88 38.33 -32.69
N THR A 55 19.29 39.58 -32.41
CA THR A 55 20.62 39.90 -31.87
C THR A 55 20.77 39.44 -30.41
N ILE A 56 19.72 39.54 -29.62
CA ILE A 56 19.71 39.04 -28.21
C ILE A 56 19.72 37.51 -28.18
N VAL A 57 18.95 36.86 -29.07
CA VAL A 57 18.92 35.40 -29.18
C VAL A 57 20.29 34.86 -29.59
N ASP A 58 20.97 35.53 -30.56
CA ASP A 58 22.31 35.12 -31.03
C ASP A 58 23.39 35.32 -29.95
N ALA A 59 23.30 36.39 -29.16
CA ALA A 59 24.19 36.67 -28.04
C ALA A 59 23.97 35.68 -26.87
N ILE A 60 22.73 35.28 -26.61
CA ILE A 60 22.36 34.28 -25.62
C ILE A 60 22.81 32.89 -26.09
N MET A 61 22.68 32.57 -27.38
CA MET A 61 23.12 31.29 -27.93
C MET A 61 24.66 31.14 -27.94
N LYS A 62 25.42 32.23 -28.16
CA LYS A 62 26.89 32.20 -28.08
C LYS A 62 27.45 32.05 -26.66
N LYS A 63 26.77 32.60 -25.64
CA LYS A 63 27.14 32.41 -24.21
C LYS A 63 26.63 31.09 -23.61
N LYS A 64 25.59 30.49 -24.16
CA LYS A 64 24.98 29.28 -23.60
C LYS A 64 25.66 27.96 -23.97
N LYS A 65 26.59 27.92 -24.92
CA LYS A 65 27.35 26.67 -25.21
C LYS A 65 28.13 26.15 -23.99
N LEU A 66 28.52 27.03 -23.08
CA LEU A 66 29.24 26.63 -21.85
C LEU A 66 28.26 26.22 -20.72
N TRP A 67 27.10 26.88 -20.62
CA TRP A 67 26.12 26.59 -19.57
C TRP A 67 25.24 25.33 -19.86
N VAL A 68 24.96 25.06 -21.12
CA VAL A 68 24.25 23.82 -21.52
C VAL A 68 25.15 22.61 -21.36
N VAL A 69 26.46 22.72 -21.63
CA VAL A 69 27.41 21.64 -21.35
C VAL A 69 27.62 21.47 -19.84
N LEU A 70 27.63 22.54 -19.04
CA LEU A 70 27.67 22.45 -17.58
C LEU A 70 26.36 21.92 -16.97
N ALA A 71 25.22 22.32 -17.50
CA ALA A 71 23.92 21.81 -17.07
C ALA A 71 23.70 20.34 -17.49
N LEU A 72 24.14 19.91 -18.69
CA LEU A 72 24.14 18.50 -19.07
C LEU A 72 25.17 17.68 -18.27
N SER A 73 26.33 18.21 -17.95
CA SER A 73 27.31 17.50 -17.09
C SER A 73 26.88 17.44 -15.62
N LEU A 74 26.13 18.43 -15.12
CA LEU A 74 25.50 18.38 -13.79
C LEU A 74 24.26 17.48 -13.76
N SER A 75 23.50 17.38 -14.89
CA SER A 75 22.38 16.45 -14.99
C SER A 75 22.82 14.98 -15.16
N ILE A 76 24.03 14.73 -15.65
CA ILE A 76 24.58 13.36 -15.78
C ILE A 76 25.19 12.88 -14.43
N CYS A 77 25.53 13.80 -13.50
CA CYS A 77 25.98 13.45 -12.15
C CYS A 77 24.86 13.31 -11.11
N SER A 78 23.59 13.53 -11.48
CA SER A 78 22.45 13.48 -10.52
C SER A 78 21.37 12.48 -10.91
N CYS A 79 21.68 11.49 -11.73
CA CYS A 79 20.75 10.37 -11.98
C CYS A 79 21.44 9.05 -11.64
N ALA A 80 21.83 8.86 -10.38
CA ALA A 80 21.59 7.59 -9.74
C ALA A 80 20.07 7.59 -9.41
N SER A 81 19.20 7.50 -10.43
CA SER A 81 17.83 7.08 -10.21
C SER A 81 17.93 5.72 -9.55
N ASN A 82 17.50 5.59 -8.30
CA ASN A 82 17.22 4.29 -7.71
C ASN A 82 16.18 3.64 -8.65
N GLN A 83 16.68 2.83 -9.59
CA GLN A 83 15.82 2.13 -10.53
C GLN A 83 14.99 1.16 -9.69
N ILE A 84 13.66 1.26 -9.82
CA ILE A 84 12.75 0.25 -9.31
C ILE A 84 13.18 -1.08 -9.95
N THR A 85 13.56 -2.05 -9.11
CA THR A 85 13.93 -3.39 -9.55
C THR A 85 12.74 -4.30 -9.35
N LEU A 86 11.98 -4.53 -10.42
CA LEU A 86 10.83 -5.42 -10.40
C LEU A 86 11.27 -6.88 -10.21
N LEU A 87 10.47 -7.65 -9.48
CA LEU A 87 10.59 -9.09 -9.42
C LEU A 87 10.16 -9.71 -10.76
N SER A 88 10.72 -10.85 -11.06
CA SER A 88 10.42 -11.59 -12.28
C SER A 88 9.04 -12.25 -12.23
N GLU A 89 8.19 -12.01 -13.23
CA GLU A 89 6.90 -12.67 -13.36
C GLU A 89 7.03 -14.20 -13.34
N LYS A 90 8.11 -14.73 -13.93
CA LYS A 90 8.39 -16.16 -13.99
C LYS A 90 8.52 -16.82 -12.62
N ASP A 91 8.99 -16.09 -11.60
CA ASP A 91 9.17 -16.64 -10.25
C ASP A 91 7.82 -16.75 -9.51
N PHE A 92 6.76 -16.22 -10.11
CA PHE A 92 5.37 -16.30 -9.61
C PHE A 92 4.46 -17.15 -10.50
N GLU A 93 4.99 -17.75 -11.55
CA GLU A 93 4.29 -18.76 -12.36
C GLU A 93 4.33 -20.11 -11.64
N GLY A 94 3.17 -20.65 -11.33
CA GLY A 94 2.98 -21.93 -10.65
C GLY A 94 1.55 -22.42 -10.78
N GLU A 95 1.22 -23.49 -10.08
CA GLU A 95 -0.14 -24.04 -10.03
C GLU A 95 -0.45 -24.50 -8.61
N VAL A 96 -1.60 -24.04 -8.09
CA VAL A 96 -2.13 -24.43 -6.79
C VAL A 96 -3.60 -24.83 -6.98
N ASP A 97 -3.96 -26.05 -6.55
CA ASP A 97 -5.32 -26.59 -6.66
C ASP A 97 -5.87 -26.52 -8.11
N GLY A 98 -5.02 -26.75 -9.12
CA GLY A 98 -5.40 -26.71 -10.54
C GLY A 98 -5.55 -25.31 -11.13
N LYS A 99 -5.26 -24.25 -10.37
CA LYS A 99 -5.29 -22.86 -10.83
C LYS A 99 -3.88 -22.31 -10.99
N LYS A 100 -3.63 -21.62 -12.10
CA LYS A 100 -2.33 -20.97 -12.37
C LYS A 100 -2.17 -19.69 -11.58
N THR A 101 -0.97 -19.53 -11.01
CA THR A 101 -0.56 -18.28 -10.35
C THR A 101 0.14 -17.34 -11.33
N ALA A 102 0.12 -16.05 -11.06
CA ALA A 102 0.81 -15.03 -11.84
C ALA A 102 1.15 -13.80 -10.97
N LEU A 103 2.10 -13.00 -11.45
CA LEU A 103 2.46 -11.69 -10.89
C LEU A 103 1.99 -10.59 -11.84
N TYR A 104 1.44 -9.53 -11.29
CA TYR A 104 0.97 -8.36 -12.04
C TYR A 104 1.68 -7.11 -11.51
N THR A 105 2.05 -6.20 -12.40
CA THR A 105 2.64 -4.91 -12.06
C THR A 105 1.64 -3.80 -12.34
N LEU A 106 1.40 -2.95 -11.34
CA LEU A 106 0.50 -1.79 -11.41
C LEU A 106 1.30 -0.51 -11.22
N HIS A 107 0.86 0.56 -11.88
CA HIS A 107 1.43 1.90 -11.79
C HIS A 107 0.33 2.94 -11.55
N GLY A 108 0.55 3.89 -10.65
CA GLY A 108 -0.40 4.98 -10.41
C GLY A 108 0.25 6.12 -9.63
N GLY A 109 0.15 7.36 -10.19
CA GLY A 109 0.89 8.49 -9.64
C GLY A 109 2.39 8.23 -9.63
N ALA A 110 3.02 8.32 -8.46
CA ALA A 110 4.43 8.01 -8.24
C ALA A 110 4.67 6.59 -7.70
N LEU A 111 3.62 5.76 -7.60
CA LEU A 111 3.69 4.42 -7.02
C LEU A 111 3.85 3.36 -8.12
N THR A 112 4.57 2.30 -7.77
CA THR A 112 4.61 1.03 -8.52
C THR A 112 4.36 -0.10 -7.54
N MET A 113 3.51 -1.06 -7.90
CA MET A 113 3.16 -2.18 -7.03
C MET A 113 3.17 -3.49 -7.81
N GLN A 114 3.67 -4.56 -7.19
CA GLN A 114 3.53 -5.91 -7.73
C GLN A 114 2.60 -6.73 -6.81
N VAL A 115 1.67 -7.45 -7.43
CA VAL A 115 0.69 -8.30 -6.74
C VAL A 115 0.61 -9.65 -7.40
N THR A 116 0.44 -10.72 -6.61
CA THR A 116 0.24 -12.07 -7.15
C THR A 116 -1.20 -12.52 -6.99
N SER A 117 -1.68 -13.35 -7.92
CA SER A 117 -2.99 -14.00 -7.80
C SER A 117 -3.08 -15.01 -6.66
N PHE A 118 -1.95 -15.52 -6.13
CA PHE A 118 -1.95 -16.40 -4.96
C PHE A 118 -2.16 -15.59 -3.68
N GLY A 119 -3.32 -15.75 -3.04
CA GLY A 119 -3.75 -14.99 -1.87
C GLY A 119 -4.00 -13.51 -2.15
N ALA A 120 -4.06 -13.11 -3.44
CA ALA A 120 -4.15 -11.72 -3.89
C ALA A 120 -3.17 -10.80 -3.16
N ARG A 121 -1.92 -11.26 -2.99
CA ARG A 121 -0.91 -10.63 -2.12
C ARG A 121 -0.26 -9.43 -2.77
N VAL A 122 -0.09 -8.39 -1.99
CA VAL A 122 0.88 -7.32 -2.28
C VAL A 122 2.28 -7.86 -2.02
N VAL A 123 3.06 -7.99 -3.08
CA VAL A 123 4.43 -8.53 -3.02
C VAL A 123 5.46 -7.42 -2.83
N SER A 124 5.27 -6.30 -3.55
CA SER A 124 6.13 -5.12 -3.52
C SER A 124 5.32 -3.85 -3.70
N LEU A 125 5.76 -2.76 -3.07
CA LEU A 125 5.19 -1.43 -3.25
C LEU A 125 6.30 -0.39 -3.16
N TRP A 126 6.62 0.26 -4.27
CA TRP A 126 7.61 1.34 -4.32
C TRP A 126 6.95 2.69 -4.16
N ALA A 127 7.49 3.48 -3.24
CA ALA A 127 7.07 4.87 -3.01
C ALA A 127 8.29 5.79 -2.92
N PRO A 128 8.22 7.04 -3.45
CA PRO A 128 9.31 8.01 -3.35
C PRO A 128 9.45 8.53 -1.92
N ASP A 129 10.69 8.86 -1.55
CA ASP A 129 11.02 9.67 -0.37
C ASP A 129 10.92 11.18 -0.67
N ARG A 130 11.29 12.03 0.32
CA ARG A 130 11.30 13.50 0.15
C ARG A 130 12.25 14.01 -0.93
N ASP A 131 13.27 13.24 -1.28
CA ASP A 131 14.26 13.55 -2.31
C ASP A 131 13.90 12.93 -3.68
N GLY A 132 12.77 12.19 -3.75
CA GLY A 132 12.29 11.52 -4.96
C GLY A 132 12.88 10.13 -5.19
N ASN A 133 13.68 9.59 -4.25
CA ASN A 133 14.22 8.24 -4.39
C ASN A 133 13.15 7.21 -4.02
N CYS A 134 12.86 6.28 -4.93
CA CYS A 134 11.92 5.20 -4.67
C CYS A 134 12.57 4.08 -3.85
N ALA A 135 11.83 3.57 -2.85
CA ALA A 135 12.16 2.34 -2.16
C ALA A 135 10.94 1.42 -2.11
N ASP A 136 11.19 0.12 -2.10
CA ASP A 136 10.15 -0.86 -1.82
C ASP A 136 9.87 -0.86 -0.32
N ILE A 137 8.65 -0.51 0.05
CA ILE A 137 8.20 -0.32 1.43
C ILE A 137 7.31 -1.45 1.93
N ALA A 138 7.04 -2.47 1.09
CA ALA A 138 6.24 -3.64 1.47
C ALA A 138 7.12 -4.86 1.70
N THR A 139 6.93 -5.59 2.80
CA THR A 139 7.62 -6.85 3.06
C THR A 139 6.96 -7.99 2.29
N GLY A 140 7.75 -8.82 1.63
CA GLY A 140 7.27 -9.95 0.83
C GLY A 140 8.37 -10.94 0.46
N TYR A 141 7.98 -12.04 -0.18
CA TYR A 141 8.89 -13.08 -0.67
C TYR A 141 9.15 -12.93 -2.17
N GLU A 142 10.25 -13.52 -2.63
CA GLU A 142 10.74 -13.43 -4.00
C GLU A 142 10.02 -14.32 -5.02
N SER A 143 9.20 -15.28 -4.55
CA SER A 143 8.52 -16.24 -5.42
C SER A 143 7.22 -16.75 -4.85
N VAL A 144 6.33 -17.28 -5.68
CA VAL A 144 5.08 -17.91 -5.24
C VAL A 144 5.35 -19.15 -4.39
N GLU A 145 6.40 -19.91 -4.68
CA GLU A 145 6.79 -21.11 -3.96
C GLU A 145 7.05 -20.83 -2.47
N ARG A 146 7.71 -19.68 -2.19
CA ARG A 146 7.96 -19.24 -0.81
C ARG A 146 6.69 -18.93 -0.05
N TYR A 147 5.66 -18.39 -0.70
CA TYR A 147 4.36 -18.16 -0.09
C TYR A 147 3.58 -19.46 0.15
N ILE A 148 3.69 -20.43 -0.75
CA ILE A 148 3.03 -21.75 -0.65
C ILE A 148 3.62 -22.56 0.51
N HIS A 149 4.97 -22.67 0.59
CA HIS A 149 5.65 -23.48 1.60
C HIS A 149 5.77 -22.79 2.97
N ASN A 150 5.75 -21.48 2.99
CA ASN A 150 5.56 -20.69 4.20
C ASN A 150 6.53 -21.03 5.36
N ASP A 151 7.83 -20.80 5.12
CA ASP A 151 8.88 -21.03 6.14
C ASP A 151 8.99 -19.89 7.17
N GLY A 152 8.03 -18.97 7.24
CA GLY A 152 8.11 -17.77 8.07
C GLY A 152 6.75 -17.14 8.32
N GLU A 153 6.61 -15.83 8.06
CA GLU A 153 5.34 -15.14 8.19
C GLU A 153 4.40 -15.48 7.01
N ARG A 154 3.32 -16.15 7.34
CA ARG A 154 2.34 -16.64 6.36
C ARG A 154 1.59 -15.52 5.65
N PHE A 155 1.28 -14.44 6.38
CA PHE A 155 0.27 -13.48 5.93
C PHE A 155 0.83 -12.27 5.18
N LEU A 156 2.14 -12.26 4.85
CA LEU A 156 2.77 -11.15 4.13
C LEU A 156 1.95 -10.75 2.89
N GLY A 157 1.40 -9.52 2.93
CA GLY A 157 0.67 -8.89 1.84
C GLY A 157 -0.70 -9.47 1.50
N ALA A 158 -1.18 -10.50 2.22
CA ALA A 158 -2.31 -11.33 1.83
C ALA A 158 -3.68 -10.63 1.97
N ALA A 159 -4.62 -11.02 1.10
CA ALA A 159 -6.05 -10.84 1.35
C ALA A 159 -6.50 -11.83 2.42
N ILE A 160 -7.17 -11.33 3.45
CA ILE A 160 -7.58 -12.10 4.62
C ILE A 160 -9.09 -12.22 4.69
N GLY A 161 -9.56 -13.43 4.96
CA GLY A 161 -10.98 -13.75 5.13
C GLY A 161 -11.24 -15.27 5.19
N PRO A 162 -12.51 -15.67 5.41
CA PRO A 162 -13.76 -14.88 5.56
C PRO A 162 -13.76 -13.89 6.71
N VAL A 163 -13.07 -14.19 7.83
CA VAL A 163 -12.94 -13.30 9.00
C VAL A 163 -11.47 -13.05 9.32
N GLY A 164 -11.07 -11.78 9.26
CA GLY A 164 -9.77 -11.32 9.73
C GLY A 164 -9.63 -11.41 11.24
N ASN A 165 -8.39 -11.61 11.72
CA ASN A 165 -8.06 -11.83 13.10
C ASN A 165 -8.69 -13.13 13.68
N ARG A 166 -8.93 -13.20 15.01
CA ARG A 166 -9.26 -14.44 15.73
C ARG A 166 -10.76 -14.62 15.96
N ILE A 167 -11.18 -15.90 15.99
CA ILE A 167 -12.46 -16.36 16.56
C ILE A 167 -12.11 -17.32 17.69
N ALA A 168 -12.57 -17.01 18.89
CA ALA A 168 -12.29 -17.76 20.11
C ALA A 168 -12.72 -19.23 19.99
N LYS A 169 -11.80 -20.16 20.30
CA LYS A 169 -12.04 -21.61 20.23
C LYS A 169 -12.53 -22.10 18.87
N GLY A 170 -12.35 -21.25 17.82
CA GLY A 170 -12.84 -21.53 16.48
C GLY A 170 -14.35 -21.77 16.41
N SER A 171 -15.15 -21.23 17.32
CA SER A 171 -16.57 -21.54 17.34
C SER A 171 -17.43 -20.33 17.63
N TYR A 172 -18.63 -20.33 17.05
CA TYR A 172 -19.67 -19.35 17.34
C TYR A 172 -21.06 -20.00 17.21
N THR A 173 -22.07 -19.32 17.74
CA THR A 173 -23.49 -19.72 17.55
C THR A 173 -24.19 -18.63 16.74
N LEU A 174 -24.84 -19.02 15.65
CA LEU A 174 -25.59 -18.11 14.79
C LEU A 174 -26.96 -18.74 14.46
N ASP A 175 -28.04 -17.98 14.67
CA ASP A 175 -29.42 -18.41 14.44
C ASP A 175 -29.77 -19.76 15.12
N GLY A 176 -29.16 -20.05 16.28
CA GLY A 176 -29.34 -21.26 17.07
C GLY A 176 -28.44 -22.44 16.69
N GLU A 177 -27.73 -22.34 15.57
CA GLU A 177 -26.81 -23.37 15.10
C GLU A 177 -25.37 -23.06 15.55
N ARG A 178 -24.67 -24.07 16.08
CA ARG A 178 -23.27 -23.96 16.44
C ARG A 178 -22.39 -24.29 15.24
N VAL A 179 -21.51 -23.38 14.91
CA VAL A 179 -20.49 -23.55 13.87
C VAL A 179 -19.15 -23.82 14.55
N GLN A 180 -18.41 -24.81 14.03
CA GLN A 180 -17.04 -25.11 14.46
C GLN A 180 -16.09 -24.94 13.27
N LEU A 181 -15.11 -24.07 13.44
CA LEU A 181 -14.01 -23.80 12.51
C LEU A 181 -12.75 -24.54 12.97
N PRO A 182 -11.74 -24.69 12.10
CA PRO A 182 -10.47 -25.32 12.47
C PRO A 182 -9.68 -24.45 13.45
N LEU A 183 -8.87 -25.10 14.28
CA LEU A 183 -8.05 -24.47 15.30
C LEU A 183 -6.61 -24.33 14.79
N ASN A 184 -6.34 -23.31 13.98
CA ASN A 184 -5.05 -23.10 13.34
C ASN A 184 -4.08 -22.18 14.12
N ASN A 185 -4.53 -21.62 15.27
CA ASN A 185 -3.69 -20.73 16.07
C ASN A 185 -4.02 -20.86 17.58
N ASN A 186 -3.17 -21.54 18.34
CA ASN A 186 -3.27 -21.65 19.81
C ASN A 186 -4.68 -21.99 20.33
N GLY A 187 -5.36 -22.93 19.65
CA GLY A 187 -6.72 -23.34 20.05
C GLY A 187 -7.83 -22.39 19.57
N ASN A 188 -7.52 -21.45 18.70
CA ASN A 188 -8.45 -20.50 18.08
C ASN A 188 -8.37 -20.58 16.56
N THR A 189 -9.36 -20.03 15.86
CA THR A 189 -9.26 -19.78 14.41
C THR A 189 -8.66 -18.41 14.18
N LEU A 190 -7.67 -18.33 13.30
CA LEU A 190 -7.02 -17.11 12.87
C LEU A 190 -7.15 -16.97 11.35
N HIS A 191 -7.56 -15.78 10.86
CA HIS A 191 -7.52 -15.36 9.45
C HIS A 191 -8.17 -16.35 8.47
N GLY A 192 -9.32 -16.94 8.87
CA GLY A 192 -10.10 -17.83 8.01
C GLY A 192 -9.78 -19.32 8.13
N GLY A 193 -8.70 -19.72 8.86
CA GLY A 193 -8.35 -21.12 9.07
C GLY A 193 -7.04 -21.52 8.39
N PHE A 194 -6.84 -22.82 8.18
CA PHE A 194 -5.64 -23.34 7.51
C PHE A 194 -5.62 -22.98 6.02
N LYS A 195 -6.79 -22.95 5.38
CA LYS A 195 -6.99 -22.61 3.97
C LYS A 195 -7.91 -21.40 3.82
N GLY A 196 -7.51 -20.28 4.45
CA GLY A 196 -8.17 -18.98 4.26
C GLY A 196 -7.94 -18.37 2.89
N LEU A 197 -8.47 -17.17 2.66
CA LEU A 197 -8.36 -16.46 1.37
C LEU A 197 -6.92 -16.13 0.96
N ASP A 198 -5.97 -16.23 1.89
CA ASP A 198 -4.53 -16.08 1.68
C ASP A 198 -3.86 -17.31 1.04
N MET A 199 -4.46 -18.49 1.13
CA MET A 199 -3.88 -19.76 0.65
C MET A 199 -4.55 -20.28 -0.63
N VAL A 200 -5.29 -19.46 -1.34
CA VAL A 200 -5.99 -19.81 -2.57
C VAL A 200 -5.59 -18.92 -3.73
N VAL A 201 -5.76 -19.43 -4.96
CA VAL A 201 -5.54 -18.62 -6.17
C VAL A 201 -6.82 -17.90 -6.53
N TRP A 202 -6.76 -16.57 -6.54
CA TRP A 202 -7.84 -15.71 -6.98
C TRP A 202 -7.89 -15.63 -8.51
N ASP A 203 -9.08 -15.66 -9.06
CA ASP A 203 -9.29 -15.39 -10.47
C ASP A 203 -9.13 -13.89 -10.74
N VAL A 204 -8.42 -13.53 -11.79
CA VAL A 204 -8.30 -12.14 -12.24
C VAL A 204 -9.34 -11.90 -13.31
N LYS A 205 -10.36 -11.09 -12.99
CA LYS A 205 -11.46 -10.74 -13.92
C LYS A 205 -11.10 -9.58 -14.84
N GLU A 206 -10.33 -8.61 -14.32
CA GLU A 206 -9.89 -7.41 -15.03
C GLU A 206 -8.49 -7.04 -14.54
N ALA A 207 -7.63 -6.60 -15.45
CA ALA A 207 -6.34 -5.99 -15.12
C ALA A 207 -6.01 -4.92 -16.16
N ASN A 208 -5.48 -3.81 -15.68
CA ASN A 208 -4.92 -2.73 -16.50
C ASN A 208 -3.72 -2.11 -15.78
N ASP A 209 -3.14 -1.06 -16.35
CA ASP A 209 -1.91 -0.44 -15.81
C ASP A 209 -2.02 0.01 -14.36
N SER A 210 -3.21 0.36 -13.86
CA SER A 210 -3.37 0.96 -12.52
C SER A 210 -4.32 0.18 -11.61
N SER A 211 -5.03 -0.83 -12.12
CA SER A 211 -5.98 -1.59 -11.30
C SER A 211 -6.09 -3.05 -11.71
N ILE A 212 -6.45 -3.88 -10.72
CA ILE A 212 -6.74 -5.30 -10.90
C ILE A 212 -7.97 -5.68 -10.09
N LEU A 213 -8.88 -6.48 -10.68
CA LEU A 213 -10.05 -7.04 -10.02
C LEU A 213 -9.83 -8.53 -9.80
N PHE A 214 -9.69 -8.90 -8.56
CA PHE A 214 -9.65 -10.28 -8.08
C PHE A 214 -11.04 -10.77 -7.74
N HIS A 215 -11.29 -12.05 -7.99
CA HIS A 215 -12.52 -12.72 -7.68
C HIS A 215 -12.25 -14.10 -7.09
N ILE A 216 -13.04 -14.50 -6.09
CA ILE A 216 -13.02 -15.83 -5.50
C ILE A 216 -14.41 -16.23 -5.02
N VAL A 217 -14.71 -17.52 -5.08
CA VAL A 217 -15.78 -18.15 -4.33
C VAL A 217 -15.12 -19.07 -3.31
N HIS A 218 -15.25 -18.74 -2.03
CA HIS A 218 -14.90 -19.66 -0.93
C HIS A 218 -16.07 -20.59 -0.71
N PRO A 219 -15.93 -21.91 -0.96
CA PRO A 219 -17.06 -22.81 -1.00
C PRO A 219 -17.60 -23.14 0.39
N ALA A 220 -18.92 -23.36 0.47
CA ALA A 220 -19.57 -23.83 1.69
C ALA A 220 -18.95 -25.13 2.20
N GLY A 221 -18.72 -25.20 3.51
CA GLY A 221 -18.11 -26.35 4.19
C GLY A 221 -16.58 -26.36 4.20
N GLU A 222 -15.91 -25.58 3.32
CA GLU A 222 -14.47 -25.46 3.40
C GLU A 222 -14.09 -24.75 4.70
N GLU A 223 -13.07 -25.30 5.44
CA GLU A 223 -12.68 -24.80 6.77
C GLU A 223 -13.86 -24.67 7.76
N GLY A 224 -15.00 -25.35 7.53
CA GLY A 224 -16.19 -25.31 8.39
C GLY A 224 -17.07 -24.07 8.21
N TRP A 225 -16.80 -23.18 7.25
CA TRP A 225 -17.63 -22.03 6.96
C TRP A 225 -18.97 -22.47 6.32
N PRO A 226 -20.14 -21.95 6.79
CA PRO A 226 -21.42 -22.54 6.44
C PRO A 226 -21.89 -22.24 5.02
N GLY A 227 -21.52 -21.07 4.46
CA GLY A 227 -22.01 -20.60 3.15
C GLY A 227 -20.92 -20.46 2.10
N ASN A 228 -21.36 -20.44 0.84
CA ASN A 228 -20.51 -19.95 -0.24
C ASN A 228 -20.32 -18.45 -0.07
N LEU A 229 -19.08 -18.00 0.06
CA LEU A 229 -18.73 -16.58 0.12
C LEU A 229 -18.12 -16.16 -1.22
N GLU A 230 -18.84 -15.38 -1.99
CA GLU A 230 -18.35 -14.79 -3.23
C GLU A 230 -17.75 -13.41 -2.93
N VAL A 231 -16.49 -13.20 -3.32
CA VAL A 231 -15.76 -11.96 -3.05
C VAL A 231 -15.18 -11.40 -4.34
N ASP A 232 -15.51 -10.14 -4.63
CA ASP A 232 -14.79 -9.28 -5.56
C ASP A 232 -13.92 -8.32 -4.76
N MET A 233 -12.63 -8.23 -5.12
CA MET A 233 -11.69 -7.31 -4.50
C MET A 233 -10.89 -6.57 -5.57
N ARG A 234 -11.00 -5.25 -5.58
CA ARG A 234 -10.27 -4.40 -6.53
C ARG A 234 -9.13 -3.68 -5.84
N TYR A 235 -7.93 -3.84 -6.37
CA TYR A 235 -6.79 -2.99 -6.06
C TYR A 235 -6.65 -1.90 -7.12
N THR A 236 -6.40 -0.68 -6.68
CA THR A 236 -6.17 0.46 -7.57
C THR A 236 -5.02 1.32 -7.02
N LEU A 237 -4.04 1.61 -7.86
CA LEU A 237 -3.09 2.70 -7.62
C LEU A 237 -3.67 3.97 -8.22
N THR A 238 -3.99 4.95 -7.38
CA THR A 238 -4.63 6.19 -7.83
C THR A 238 -3.60 7.22 -8.28
N TYR A 239 -4.03 8.19 -9.07
CA TYR A 239 -3.20 9.30 -9.53
C TYR A 239 -2.62 10.13 -8.37
N ASP A 240 -3.33 10.23 -7.24
CA ASP A 240 -2.93 10.97 -6.05
C ASP A 240 -2.17 10.10 -5.02
N ASN A 241 -1.47 9.07 -5.51
CA ASN A 241 -0.58 8.20 -4.76
C ASN A 241 -1.27 7.40 -3.64
N ALA A 242 -2.45 6.85 -3.89
CA ALA A 242 -3.05 5.92 -2.96
C ALA A 242 -3.07 4.48 -3.53
N PHE A 243 -2.75 3.50 -2.70
CA PHE A 243 -3.14 2.12 -2.87
C PHE A 243 -4.52 1.94 -2.24
N LYS A 244 -5.55 1.82 -3.08
CA LYS A 244 -6.94 1.66 -2.68
C LYS A 244 -7.37 0.22 -2.86
N ILE A 245 -8.10 -0.31 -1.87
CA ILE A 245 -8.69 -1.65 -1.84
C ILE A 245 -10.19 -1.49 -1.68
N GLU A 246 -10.97 -2.08 -2.57
CA GLU A 246 -12.43 -2.10 -2.52
C GLU A 246 -12.90 -3.54 -2.51
N TYR A 247 -13.62 -3.92 -1.46
CA TYR A 247 -14.21 -5.25 -1.32
C TYR A 247 -15.70 -5.18 -1.54
N ARG A 248 -16.22 -6.20 -2.20
CA ARG A 248 -17.64 -6.51 -2.29
C ARG A 248 -17.81 -8.01 -2.07
N ALA A 249 -18.69 -8.41 -1.16
CA ALA A 249 -18.97 -9.82 -0.96
C ALA A 249 -20.48 -10.12 -0.77
N THR A 250 -20.87 -11.33 -1.15
CA THR A 250 -22.20 -11.88 -0.95
C THR A 250 -22.10 -13.32 -0.46
N THR A 251 -23.13 -13.80 0.22
CA THR A 251 -23.19 -15.18 0.69
C THR A 251 -24.60 -15.78 0.45
N ASP A 252 -24.65 -17.10 0.34
CA ASP A 252 -25.92 -17.85 0.25
C ASP A 252 -26.40 -18.40 1.61
N MET A 253 -25.58 -18.30 2.67
CA MET A 253 -25.94 -18.65 4.04
C MET A 253 -25.39 -17.62 5.01
N ALA A 254 -26.13 -17.31 6.10
CA ALA A 254 -25.70 -16.37 7.12
C ALA A 254 -24.36 -16.79 7.73
N MET A 255 -23.39 -15.88 7.74
CA MET A 255 -22.05 -16.10 8.32
C MET A 255 -21.37 -14.78 8.66
N PRO A 256 -20.42 -14.76 9.63
CA PRO A 256 -19.62 -13.58 9.89
C PRO A 256 -18.65 -13.32 8.72
N VAL A 257 -18.50 -12.03 8.31
CA VAL A 257 -17.60 -11.59 7.27
C VAL A 257 -16.85 -10.34 7.76
N SER A 258 -15.52 -10.40 7.73
CA SER A 258 -14.63 -9.28 8.05
C SER A 258 -13.36 -9.41 7.21
N LEU A 259 -13.39 -8.87 6.00
CA LEU A 259 -12.26 -8.93 5.08
C LEU A 259 -11.24 -7.85 5.44
N THR A 260 -9.95 -8.17 5.30
CA THR A 260 -8.86 -7.20 5.46
C THR A 260 -7.67 -7.54 4.56
N ASN A 261 -6.67 -6.66 4.54
CA ASN A 261 -5.39 -6.88 3.84
C ASN A 261 -4.24 -6.80 4.83
N HIS A 262 -3.39 -7.81 4.81
CA HIS A 262 -2.29 -7.97 5.75
C HIS A 262 -0.95 -7.51 5.16
N SER A 263 -0.94 -6.35 4.48
CA SER A 263 0.32 -5.75 4.01
C SER A 263 1.17 -5.30 5.19
N PHE A 264 2.45 -5.65 5.13
CA PHE A 264 3.45 -5.21 6.08
C PHE A 264 4.29 -4.10 5.48
N PHE A 265 4.41 -3.00 6.19
CA PHE A 265 5.10 -1.81 5.73
C PHE A 265 6.34 -1.48 6.56
N ASN A 266 7.39 -1.02 5.88
CA ASN A 266 8.49 -0.28 6.48
C ASN A 266 8.77 0.93 5.56
N LEU A 267 8.39 2.13 5.98
CA LEU A 267 8.51 3.32 5.15
C LEU A 267 9.96 3.77 4.92
N ARG A 268 10.93 3.24 5.68
CA ARG A 268 12.37 3.45 5.43
C ARG A 268 12.86 2.66 4.22
N GLY A 269 12.19 1.60 3.88
CA GLY A 269 12.55 0.59 2.90
C GLY A 269 12.57 -0.77 3.57
N GLN A 270 12.55 -1.80 2.77
CA GLN A 270 12.24 -3.12 3.21
C GLN A 270 13.23 -3.70 4.21
N SER A 271 12.70 -4.35 5.23
CA SER A 271 13.20 -5.36 6.18
C SER A 271 14.55 -5.14 6.88
N ASP A 272 15.38 -4.19 6.47
CA ASP A 272 16.74 -4.06 7.02
C ASP A 272 16.79 -3.31 8.35
N LYS A 273 15.70 -2.68 8.76
CA LYS A 273 15.69 -1.81 9.94
C LYS A 273 14.38 -1.91 10.71
N SER A 274 14.50 -1.65 12.01
CA SER A 274 13.36 -1.62 12.92
C SER A 274 12.39 -0.47 12.60
N ILE A 275 11.09 -0.72 12.81
CA ILE A 275 10.03 0.29 12.66
C ILE A 275 9.87 1.14 13.93
N LEU A 276 10.65 0.94 14.96
CA LEU A 276 10.51 1.63 16.25
C LEU A 276 10.69 3.15 16.16
N GLY A 277 11.43 3.63 15.15
CA GLY A 277 11.60 5.06 14.87
C GLY A 277 10.48 5.68 14.03
N HIS A 278 9.56 4.87 13.48
CA HIS A 278 8.38 5.41 12.79
C HIS A 278 7.44 6.06 13.81
N GLU A 279 6.84 7.18 13.43
CA GLU A 279 5.84 7.88 14.22
C GLU A 279 4.44 7.49 13.76
N LEU A 280 3.60 7.07 14.70
CA LEU A 280 2.24 6.61 14.43
C LEU A 280 1.22 7.52 15.13
N TRP A 281 0.13 7.81 14.42
CA TRP A 281 -1.10 8.40 14.93
C TRP A 281 -2.27 7.51 14.57
N ILE A 282 -3.22 7.31 15.50
CA ILE A 282 -4.46 6.54 15.30
C ILE A 282 -5.64 7.32 15.89
N SER A 283 -6.71 7.50 15.10
CA SER A 283 -7.96 8.10 15.54
C SER A 283 -8.83 7.08 16.27
N ALA A 284 -8.48 6.78 17.50
CA ALA A 284 -9.23 5.87 18.36
C ALA A 284 -9.10 6.29 19.81
N SER A 285 -10.23 6.34 20.50
CA SER A 285 -10.29 6.65 21.93
C SER A 285 -10.36 5.38 22.80
N HIS A 286 -10.59 4.22 22.20
CA HIS A 286 -10.80 2.94 22.88
C HIS A 286 -10.12 1.79 22.16
N THR A 287 -9.92 0.70 22.89
CA THR A 287 -9.44 -0.60 22.39
C THR A 287 -10.27 -1.75 22.97
N THR A 288 -10.19 -2.91 22.37
CA THR A 288 -10.70 -4.17 22.92
C THR A 288 -9.54 -4.92 23.57
N PRO A 289 -9.43 -4.96 24.91
CA PRO A 289 -8.33 -5.63 25.60
C PRO A 289 -8.37 -7.14 25.34
N VAL A 290 -7.20 -7.75 25.29
CA VAL A 290 -7.02 -9.15 24.94
C VAL A 290 -6.37 -9.94 26.07
N ASP A 291 -6.62 -11.26 26.09
CA ASP A 291 -5.94 -12.22 26.94
C ASP A 291 -4.57 -12.66 26.36
N GLU A 292 -3.89 -13.61 27.03
CA GLU A 292 -2.60 -14.17 26.60
C GLU A 292 -2.66 -14.93 25.26
N LEU A 293 -3.85 -15.30 24.80
CA LEU A 293 -4.08 -15.91 23.48
C LEU A 293 -4.51 -14.89 22.43
N LEU A 294 -4.46 -13.60 22.77
CA LEU A 294 -4.89 -12.47 21.93
C LEU A 294 -6.38 -12.53 21.55
N ILE A 295 -7.20 -13.06 22.45
CA ILE A 295 -8.66 -13.07 22.31
C ILE A 295 -9.25 -11.90 23.09
N PRO A 296 -10.13 -11.07 22.48
CA PRO A 296 -10.79 -9.98 23.18
C PRO A 296 -11.59 -10.45 24.39
N SER A 297 -11.51 -9.70 25.49
CA SER A 297 -12.29 -9.98 26.71
C SER A 297 -13.80 -9.71 26.54
N GLY A 298 -14.20 -9.01 25.48
CA GLY A 298 -15.55 -8.51 25.27
C GLY A 298 -15.78 -7.11 25.85
N GLU A 299 -14.80 -6.53 26.51
CA GLU A 299 -14.82 -5.18 27.01
C GLU A 299 -14.31 -4.17 25.96
N VAL A 300 -14.72 -2.91 26.10
CA VAL A 300 -14.20 -1.75 25.38
C VAL A 300 -13.65 -0.77 26.42
N VAL A 301 -12.34 -0.54 26.40
CA VAL A 301 -11.67 0.28 27.41
C VAL A 301 -11.07 1.55 26.82
N SER A 302 -11.06 2.63 27.61
CA SER A 302 -10.41 3.89 27.22
C SER A 302 -8.90 3.72 27.06
N LEU A 303 -8.32 4.43 26.10
CA LEU A 303 -6.87 4.53 25.90
C LEU A 303 -6.21 5.60 26.77
N ASP A 304 -6.99 6.36 27.57
CA ASP A 304 -6.47 7.46 28.41
C ASP A 304 -5.39 6.95 29.39
N GLY A 305 -4.18 7.51 29.24
CA GLY A 305 -3.03 7.15 30.08
C GLY A 305 -2.40 5.78 29.79
N SER A 306 -2.88 5.09 28.75
CA SER A 306 -2.32 3.80 28.29
C SER A 306 -1.11 3.98 27.41
N PRO A 307 -0.10 3.07 27.42
CA PRO A 307 0.96 3.03 26.43
C PRO A 307 0.46 2.79 25.01
N LEU A 308 -0.77 2.26 24.87
CA LEU A 308 -1.44 2.05 23.58
C LEU A 308 -2.05 3.32 22.99
N ASP A 309 -2.02 4.47 23.68
CA ASP A 309 -2.60 5.73 23.18
C ASP A 309 -1.74 6.36 22.07
N PHE A 310 -2.26 6.37 20.83
CA PHE A 310 -1.67 6.99 19.65
C PHE A 310 -2.50 8.16 19.11
N ARG A 311 -3.38 8.74 19.91
CA ARG A 311 -4.15 9.95 19.52
C ARG A 311 -3.26 11.18 19.31
N GLU A 312 -2.07 11.19 19.92
CA GLU A 312 -0.97 12.09 19.55
C GLU A 312 0.10 11.29 18.83
N MET A 313 0.58 11.83 17.70
CA MET A 313 1.64 11.17 16.92
C MET A 313 2.90 10.97 17.77
N LYS A 314 3.35 9.75 17.86
CA LYS A 314 4.53 9.37 18.66
C LYS A 314 5.34 8.26 18.00
N PRO A 315 6.66 8.19 18.29
CA PRO A 315 7.46 7.03 17.89
C PRO A 315 6.90 5.73 18.44
N ILE A 316 6.82 4.69 17.61
CA ILE A 316 6.33 3.36 17.99
C ILE A 316 7.17 2.82 19.15
N GLY A 317 8.49 3.01 19.11
CA GLY A 317 9.40 2.54 20.16
C GLY A 317 9.32 3.28 21.50
N ARG A 318 8.54 4.38 21.59
CA ARG A 318 8.49 5.21 22.81
C ARG A 318 7.99 4.43 24.02
N ASP A 319 6.90 3.69 23.83
CA ASP A 319 6.18 3.07 24.95
C ASP A 319 6.09 1.52 24.83
N ILE A 320 6.58 0.92 23.74
CA ILE A 320 6.38 -0.50 23.38
C ILE A 320 6.97 -1.49 24.41
N ASP A 321 7.98 -1.07 25.14
CA ASP A 321 8.65 -1.87 26.15
C ASP A 321 8.27 -1.45 27.60
N MET A 322 7.19 -0.65 27.75
CA MET A 322 6.64 -0.33 29.08
C MET A 322 6.07 -1.59 29.75
N HIS A 323 6.13 -1.62 31.08
CA HIS A 323 5.50 -2.68 31.85
C HIS A 323 3.96 -2.47 31.83
N ASP A 324 3.29 -3.24 30.99
CA ASP A 324 1.84 -3.21 30.79
C ASP A 324 1.37 -4.61 30.40
N ASP A 325 0.25 -5.07 30.97
CA ASP A 325 -0.26 -6.44 30.76
C ASP A 325 -0.64 -6.65 29.29
N GLN A 326 -1.22 -5.66 28.63
CA GLN A 326 -1.59 -5.77 27.22
C GLN A 326 -0.34 -5.87 26.33
N LEU A 327 0.66 -5.01 26.52
CA LEU A 327 1.93 -5.11 25.80
C LEU A 327 2.63 -6.44 26.02
N SER A 328 2.51 -7.01 27.24
CA SER A 328 3.04 -8.34 27.56
C SER A 328 2.32 -9.44 26.79
N ASN A 329 0.98 -9.40 26.72
CA ASN A 329 0.17 -10.35 25.96
C ASN A 329 0.50 -10.30 24.46
N GLY A 330 0.68 -9.11 23.86
CA GLY A 330 1.01 -8.92 22.45
C GLY A 330 2.50 -9.12 22.11
N GLY A 331 3.37 -9.17 23.10
CA GLY A 331 4.82 -9.11 22.89
C GLY A 331 5.29 -7.76 22.30
N GLY A 332 4.47 -6.75 22.43
CA GLY A 332 4.50 -5.43 21.82
C GLY A 332 3.10 -5.05 21.37
N TYR A 333 2.95 -4.22 20.30
CA TYR A 333 1.62 -3.88 19.79
C TYR A 333 1.07 -5.00 18.89
N ASP A 334 -0.10 -5.51 19.24
CA ASP A 334 -0.95 -6.41 18.44
C ASP A 334 -2.40 -6.25 18.88
N PHE A 335 -2.99 -5.07 18.62
CA PHE A 335 -4.26 -4.66 19.19
C PHE A 335 -5.22 -4.08 18.18
N ASN A 336 -6.51 -4.32 18.41
CA ASN A 336 -7.59 -3.65 17.70
C ASN A 336 -7.90 -2.29 18.35
N TYR A 337 -7.82 -1.24 17.54
CA TYR A 337 -8.24 0.12 17.88
C TYR A 337 -9.67 0.33 17.44
N CYS A 338 -10.54 0.71 18.39
CA CYS A 338 -11.93 1.10 18.12
C CYS A 338 -11.94 2.50 17.50
N LEU A 339 -12.04 2.58 16.19
CA LEU A 339 -11.89 3.81 15.43
C LEU A 339 -13.01 4.81 15.71
N ASP A 340 -12.65 6.06 16.00
CA ASP A 340 -13.59 7.14 16.22
C ASP A 340 -14.29 7.55 14.92
N GLY A 341 -15.58 7.94 15.03
CA GLY A 341 -16.41 8.38 13.91
C GLY A 341 -16.92 7.23 13.03
N SER A 342 -17.47 7.58 11.88
CA SER A 342 -18.08 6.64 10.94
C SER A 342 -17.90 7.09 9.48
N GLY A 343 -18.20 6.20 8.53
CA GLY A 343 -18.02 6.44 7.10
C GLY A 343 -16.55 6.43 6.69
N TYR A 344 -16.29 6.70 5.42
CA TYR A 344 -14.94 6.70 4.86
C TYR A 344 -14.15 7.94 5.32
N ARG A 345 -13.10 7.74 6.09
CA ARG A 345 -12.33 8.80 6.76
C ARG A 345 -10.88 8.39 6.97
N LYS A 346 -10.00 9.36 7.21
CA LYS A 346 -8.64 9.11 7.68
C LYS A 346 -8.68 8.63 9.12
N VAL A 347 -8.03 7.51 9.40
CA VAL A 347 -8.04 6.84 10.70
C VAL A 347 -6.65 6.64 11.30
N ALA A 348 -5.60 6.65 10.49
CA ALA A 348 -4.23 6.57 10.99
C ALA A 348 -3.26 7.30 10.07
N SER A 349 -2.08 7.64 10.59
CA SER A 349 -0.94 8.16 9.84
C SER A 349 0.34 7.51 10.38
N LEU A 350 1.15 6.98 9.48
CA LEU A 350 2.49 6.45 9.77
C LEU A 350 3.52 7.33 9.06
N TYR A 351 4.48 7.86 9.81
CA TYR A 351 5.52 8.74 9.30
C TYR A 351 6.90 8.17 9.60
N GLU A 352 7.80 8.21 8.62
CA GLU A 352 9.19 7.81 8.79
C GLU A 352 10.10 9.04 8.62
N PRO A 353 10.77 9.48 9.72
CA PRO A 353 11.48 10.77 9.74
C PRO A 353 12.70 10.87 8.83
N GLU A 354 13.44 9.78 8.58
CA GLU A 354 14.67 9.82 7.77
C GLU A 354 14.35 9.96 6.28
N SER A 355 13.43 9.16 5.76
CA SER A 355 12.98 9.24 4.36
C SER A 355 11.97 10.35 4.12
N GLY A 356 11.26 10.77 5.17
CA GLY A 356 10.16 11.70 5.07
C GLY A 356 8.88 11.10 4.51
N ARG A 357 8.82 9.78 4.29
CA ARG A 357 7.59 9.12 3.81
C ARG A 357 6.50 9.17 4.86
N LEU A 358 5.31 9.51 4.42
CA LEU A 358 4.08 9.53 5.19
C LEU A 358 3.05 8.65 4.51
N MET A 359 2.43 7.74 5.26
CA MET A 359 1.31 6.91 4.83
C MET A 359 0.08 7.23 5.66
N ASP A 360 -0.96 7.78 5.04
CA ASP A 360 -2.28 8.00 5.66
C ASP A 360 -3.19 6.81 5.37
N VAL A 361 -3.81 6.25 6.40
CA VAL A 361 -4.77 5.14 6.29
C VAL A 361 -6.19 5.69 6.32
N TRP A 362 -6.99 5.32 5.33
CA TRP A 362 -8.39 5.71 5.18
C TRP A 362 -9.27 4.48 5.12
N THR A 363 -10.41 4.49 5.81
CA THR A 363 -11.36 3.37 5.77
C THR A 363 -12.77 3.78 6.19
N ASP A 364 -13.74 2.94 5.82
CA ASP A 364 -15.12 2.97 6.33
C ASP A 364 -15.34 2.00 7.51
N ARG A 365 -14.30 1.22 7.90
CA ARG A 365 -14.40 0.25 9.01
C ARG A 365 -14.37 0.88 10.37
N CYS A 366 -14.84 0.12 11.35
CA CYS A 366 -14.93 0.50 12.77
C CYS A 366 -13.69 0.09 13.58
N GLY A 367 -12.79 -0.72 13.03
CA GLY A 367 -11.58 -1.21 13.69
C GLY A 367 -10.33 -1.09 12.83
N LEU A 368 -9.20 -0.97 13.50
CA LEU A 368 -7.87 -1.04 12.94
C LEU A 368 -6.99 -1.93 13.83
N GLN A 369 -6.53 -3.05 13.29
CA GLN A 369 -5.47 -3.81 13.95
C GLN A 369 -4.13 -3.15 13.67
N PHE A 370 -3.38 -2.83 14.72
CA PHE A 370 -2.00 -2.43 14.65
C PHE A 370 -1.12 -3.56 15.18
N TYR A 371 -0.30 -4.14 14.30
CA TYR A 371 0.66 -5.19 14.62
C TYR A 371 2.08 -4.75 14.31
N SER A 372 2.97 -4.77 15.30
CA SER A 372 4.33 -4.22 15.21
C SER A 372 5.40 -5.28 14.83
N GLY A 373 5.01 -6.43 14.27
CA GLY A 373 5.97 -7.46 13.81
C GLY A 373 6.68 -8.20 14.96
N ASN A 374 5.97 -8.44 16.06
CA ASN A 374 6.53 -8.96 17.31
C ASN A 374 7.00 -10.41 17.21
N PHE A 375 6.46 -11.19 16.27
CA PHE A 375 6.75 -12.63 16.13
C PHE A 375 7.74 -12.95 15.02
N PHE A 376 8.30 -11.95 14.35
CA PHE A 376 9.37 -12.16 13.37
C PHE A 376 10.66 -12.58 14.08
N ASP A 377 11.23 -13.73 13.69
CA ASP A 377 12.38 -14.35 14.36
C ASP A 377 13.72 -14.23 13.58
N GLY A 378 13.70 -13.60 12.42
CA GLY A 378 14.89 -13.38 11.57
C GLY A 378 15.37 -14.61 10.80
N LYS A 379 14.70 -15.77 10.90
CA LYS A 379 15.07 -16.97 10.16
C LYS A 379 14.66 -16.90 8.70
N SER A 380 13.45 -16.41 8.45
CA SER A 380 12.96 -16.18 7.10
C SER A 380 13.60 -14.95 6.49
N LYS A 381 13.83 -14.97 5.18
CA LYS A 381 14.38 -13.85 4.42
C LYS A 381 13.32 -13.28 3.50
N ASP A 382 13.39 -11.98 3.31
CA ASP A 382 12.58 -11.27 2.34
C ASP A 382 13.04 -11.52 0.89
N LYS A 383 12.34 -10.92 -0.06
CA LYS A 383 12.59 -11.00 -1.50
C LYS A 383 13.96 -10.48 -1.96
N TYR A 384 14.71 -9.79 -1.09
CA TYR A 384 16.08 -9.30 -1.36
C TYR A 384 17.13 -10.06 -0.56
N GLY A 385 16.73 -11.13 0.14
CA GLY A 385 17.63 -11.95 0.93
C GLY A 385 17.95 -11.38 2.32
N THR A 386 17.28 -10.32 2.75
CA THR A 386 17.42 -9.71 4.07
C THR A 386 16.57 -10.48 5.09
N PRO A 387 17.09 -10.81 6.29
CA PRO A 387 16.28 -11.43 7.34
C PRO A 387 15.07 -10.60 7.72
N ILE A 388 13.88 -11.22 7.79
CA ILE A 388 12.67 -10.60 8.33
C ILE A 388 12.80 -10.66 9.85
N GLY A 389 13.41 -9.62 10.42
CA GLY A 389 13.77 -9.57 11.82
C GLY A 389 12.67 -8.98 12.71
N TRP A 390 12.81 -9.16 14.00
CA TRP A 390 11.93 -8.66 15.02
C TRP A 390 11.64 -7.17 14.86
N ARG A 391 10.36 -6.80 14.77
CA ARG A 391 9.89 -5.43 14.60
C ARG A 391 10.49 -4.71 13.37
N CYS A 392 10.66 -5.42 12.25
CA CYS A 392 11.18 -4.83 11.01
C CYS A 392 10.10 -4.28 10.08
N SER A 393 8.84 -4.61 10.33
CA SER A 393 7.70 -4.07 9.58
C SER A 393 6.41 -4.11 10.39
N ILE A 394 5.41 -3.34 9.97
CA ILE A 394 4.15 -3.10 10.68
C ILE A 394 2.97 -3.41 9.77
N ALA A 395 1.93 -4.01 10.32
CA ALA A 395 0.64 -4.12 9.66
C ALA A 395 -0.38 -3.15 10.29
N LEU A 396 -1.17 -2.50 9.44
CA LEU A 396 -2.29 -1.62 9.79
C LEU A 396 -3.52 -2.13 9.04
N GLU A 397 -4.28 -3.03 9.67
CA GLU A 397 -5.35 -3.79 9.05
C GLU A 397 -6.71 -3.17 9.39
N THR A 398 -7.36 -2.56 8.40
CA THR A 398 -8.71 -2.05 8.58
C THR A 398 -9.71 -3.20 8.54
N GLN A 399 -10.54 -3.36 9.57
CA GLN A 399 -11.40 -4.53 9.77
C GLN A 399 -12.56 -4.24 10.72
N SER A 400 -13.44 -5.22 10.96
CA SER A 400 -14.32 -5.26 12.12
C SER A 400 -13.54 -5.72 13.36
N TRP A 401 -14.11 -5.54 14.56
CA TRP A 401 -13.42 -5.93 15.77
C TRP A 401 -13.24 -7.46 15.83
N PRO A 402 -12.07 -7.96 16.27
CA PRO A 402 -11.82 -9.39 16.41
C PRO A 402 -12.85 -10.08 17.31
N ASP A 403 -13.17 -11.33 17.01
CA ASP A 403 -14.13 -12.17 17.73
C ASP A 403 -15.55 -11.56 17.89
N ALA A 404 -15.92 -10.55 17.10
CA ALA A 404 -17.17 -9.80 17.26
C ALA A 404 -18.42 -10.70 17.25
N ILE A 405 -18.40 -11.80 16.48
CA ILE A 405 -19.53 -12.77 16.43
C ILE A 405 -19.85 -13.38 17.79
N ASN A 406 -18.89 -13.45 18.72
CA ASN A 406 -19.05 -13.98 20.07
C ASN A 406 -19.35 -12.91 21.13
N HIS A 407 -19.34 -11.63 20.76
CA HIS A 407 -19.54 -10.50 21.67
C HIS A 407 -20.72 -9.63 21.25
N PRO A 408 -21.91 -9.79 21.84
CA PRO A 408 -23.11 -9.03 21.44
C PRO A 408 -22.99 -7.50 21.55
N GLY A 409 -22.01 -7.00 22.32
CA GLY A 409 -21.70 -5.58 22.48
C GLY A 409 -20.79 -5.02 21.38
N PHE A 410 -20.23 -5.88 20.52
CA PHE A 410 -19.36 -5.48 19.41
C PHE A 410 -20.18 -5.21 18.14
N PRO A 411 -19.62 -4.49 17.16
CA PRO A 411 -20.27 -4.27 15.87
C PRO A 411 -20.62 -5.59 15.18
N ASP A 412 -21.84 -5.68 14.61
CA ASP A 412 -22.30 -6.86 13.89
C ASP A 412 -21.43 -7.12 12.64
N THR A 413 -21.06 -8.38 12.47
CA THR A 413 -20.28 -8.86 11.31
C THR A 413 -21.02 -9.86 10.45
N VAL A 414 -22.27 -10.21 10.79
CA VAL A 414 -23.04 -11.20 10.08
C VAL A 414 -23.49 -10.66 8.72
N LEU A 415 -23.09 -11.34 7.66
CA LEU A 415 -23.62 -11.15 6.32
C LEU A 415 -24.71 -12.20 6.06
N ARG A 416 -25.89 -11.76 5.60
CA ARG A 416 -27.02 -12.64 5.31
C ARG A 416 -27.28 -12.76 3.81
N PRO A 417 -27.92 -13.85 3.35
CA PRO A 417 -28.36 -13.98 1.96
C PRO A 417 -29.17 -12.76 1.50
N GLY A 418 -28.79 -12.22 0.34
CA GLY A 418 -29.41 -11.03 -0.22
C GLY A 418 -28.80 -9.69 0.23
N GLU A 419 -27.94 -9.70 1.25
CA GLU A 419 -27.16 -8.52 1.64
C GLU A 419 -25.83 -8.45 0.88
N VAL A 420 -25.23 -7.26 0.86
CA VAL A 420 -23.93 -7.01 0.24
C VAL A 420 -22.99 -6.42 1.27
N TYR A 421 -21.91 -7.13 1.56
CA TYR A 421 -20.79 -6.59 2.31
C TYR A 421 -19.98 -5.66 1.40
N THR A 422 -19.62 -4.49 1.92
CA THR A 422 -18.69 -3.57 1.27
C THR A 422 -17.65 -3.07 2.28
N HIS A 423 -16.43 -2.89 1.81
CA HIS A 423 -15.36 -2.31 2.62
C HIS A 423 -14.41 -1.52 1.70
N ILE A 424 -14.01 -0.33 2.12
CA ILE A 424 -13.02 0.48 1.42
C ILE A 424 -11.86 0.77 2.39
N CYS A 425 -10.66 0.45 1.93
CA CYS A 425 -9.39 0.82 2.57
C CYS A 425 -8.52 1.56 1.56
N ALA A 426 -7.76 2.56 2.01
CA ALA A 426 -6.73 3.18 1.19
C ALA A 426 -5.52 3.57 2.03
N TYR A 427 -4.34 3.28 1.50
CA TYR A 427 -3.05 3.75 2.00
C TYR A 427 -2.57 4.84 1.05
N ARG A 428 -2.61 6.11 1.50
CA ARG A 428 -2.20 7.26 0.69
C ARG A 428 -0.80 7.69 1.09
N PHE A 429 0.09 7.77 0.11
CA PHE A 429 1.50 8.09 0.30
C PHE A 429 1.81 9.52 -0.08
N SER A 430 2.60 10.18 0.74
CA SER A 430 3.14 11.53 0.55
C SER A 430 4.48 11.67 1.25
N THR A 431 5.07 12.85 1.23
CA THR A 431 6.33 13.15 1.94
C THR A 431 6.22 14.43 2.77
N LYS A 432 6.99 14.51 3.85
CA LYS A 432 7.17 15.70 4.70
C LYS A 432 8.62 16.15 4.71
#